data_8aeee9e5f939226ae5737d96b7ce672c
#
_entry.id   8aeee9e5f939226ae5737d96b7ce672c
#
_cell.length_a   1.000
_cell.length_b   1.000
_cell.length_c   1.000
_cell.angle_alpha   90.00
_cell.angle_beta   90.00
_cell.angle_gamma   90.00
#
_symmetry.space_group_name_H-M   'P 1'
#
loop_
_entity.id
_entity.type
_entity.pdbx_description
1 polymer ?
#
loop_
_entity_poly.entity_id
_entity_poly.type
_entity_poly.pdbx_seq_one_letter_code
_entity_poly.pdbx_strand_id
1 'polypeptide(L)'
;MKTTVSLVITALLTSTTLADTLWRQYGFNAAHTSYNDSETILSPSNVSHLTLLWTSDTFNAQATAPTLGPTSVFVASDGRVRALKENSGVRRWVRLSCSGEGTVQPAFSRGLLLVGDGGGDLAAYDPATGEQLWCDDESGSITSAPAVTDDTVYITNGGDAIAIDQFTGTRRWTFTPTDFSPLTETPAIANGVVYVTGGSAVFALDQATGHRIWRHNLEPQANISAPSIANGIVYVGGVALYALNAVDGHIVWRNRSAGVNVSTPAIAEGRVFVNAEDPDFGLWAFDAQNGAFLWRSEMPGEPESTVTVANGVIYDIADDGELMMFEAALGAFLGSLADPDGKPFRSVFGAQPIVANGTVYVATGDFQSPNRVDAFHLP
;
A
#
# COMPACT_ATOMS: atom_id res chain seq x y z
N MET A 1 30.37 53.30 -31.30
CA MET A 1 29.43 52.67 -30.39
C MET A 1 29.42 51.17 -30.66
N LYS A 2 30.04 50.38 -29.79
CA LYS A 2 30.01 48.91 -29.89
C LYS A 2 28.99 48.43 -28.85
N THR A 3 27.89 47.89 -29.34
CA THR A 3 26.83 47.32 -28.48
C THR A 3 27.22 45.88 -28.14
N THR A 4 27.51 45.63 -26.88
CA THR A 4 27.78 44.28 -26.35
C THR A 4 26.44 43.65 -26.00
N VAL A 5 26.07 42.59 -26.72
CA VAL A 5 24.89 41.76 -26.37
C VAL A 5 25.37 40.72 -25.36
N SER A 6 24.83 40.80 -24.12
CA SER A 6 25.07 39.84 -23.06
C SER A 6 24.05 38.72 -23.17
N LEU A 7 24.51 37.53 -23.51
CA LEU A 7 23.67 36.32 -23.56
C LEU A 7 23.55 35.78 -22.16
N VAL A 8 22.38 35.91 -21.54
CA VAL A 8 22.03 35.25 -20.28
C VAL A 8 21.61 33.83 -20.61
N ILE A 9 22.47 32.87 -20.35
CA ILE A 9 22.13 31.44 -20.38
C ILE A 9 21.45 31.12 -19.05
N THR A 10 20.14 31.02 -19.05
CA THR A 10 19.38 30.46 -17.95
C THR A 10 19.55 28.94 -18.00
N ALA A 11 20.40 28.40 -17.15
CA ALA A 11 20.48 26.96 -16.94
C ALA A 11 19.18 26.51 -16.27
N LEU A 12 18.33 25.86 -17.03
CA LEU A 12 17.26 25.04 -16.47
C LEU A 12 17.92 23.86 -15.73
N LEU A 13 18.07 24.01 -14.42
CA LEU A 13 18.29 22.88 -13.53
C LEU A 13 17.02 22.04 -13.55
N THR A 14 17.00 21.01 -14.39
CA THR A 14 16.05 19.91 -14.20
C THR A 14 16.41 19.27 -12.87
N SER A 15 15.66 19.61 -11.83
CA SER A 15 15.64 18.83 -10.60
C SER A 15 15.11 17.44 -10.99
N THR A 16 16.01 16.50 -11.21
CA THR A 16 15.65 15.09 -11.12
C THR A 16 15.16 14.90 -9.71
N THR A 17 13.85 14.80 -9.56
CA THR A 17 13.21 14.49 -8.31
C THR A 17 13.70 13.10 -7.87
N LEU A 18 14.45 13.03 -6.80
CA LEU A 18 14.68 11.81 -5.99
C LEU A 18 13.36 11.27 -5.40
N ALA A 19 12.27 11.36 -6.18
CA ALA A 19 10.92 11.35 -5.63
C ALA A 19 10.29 9.97 -5.55
N ASP A 20 10.70 9.00 -6.37
CA ASP A 20 9.88 7.81 -6.62
C ASP A 20 10.47 6.48 -6.13
N THR A 21 11.57 6.49 -5.38
CA THR A 21 12.19 5.28 -4.85
C THR A 21 11.63 4.81 -3.50
N LEU A 22 10.85 5.64 -2.83
CA LEU A 22 10.37 5.38 -1.48
C LEU A 22 8.95 4.81 -1.47
N TRP A 23 8.71 3.85 -0.60
CA TRP A 23 7.36 3.31 -0.34
C TRP A 23 6.57 4.26 0.56
N ARG A 24 5.84 5.20 -0.04
CA ARG A 24 5.25 6.35 0.66
C ARG A 24 3.83 6.16 1.15
N GLN A 25 3.11 5.17 0.66
CA GLN A 25 1.72 4.90 0.97
C GLN A 25 1.38 3.44 0.69
N TYR A 26 0.18 3.01 1.07
CA TYR A 26 -0.33 1.68 0.74
C TYR A 26 -0.19 1.40 -0.76
N GLY A 27 0.23 0.18 -1.10
CA GLY A 27 0.39 -0.24 -2.50
C GLY A 27 1.47 0.51 -3.28
N PHE A 28 2.46 1.13 -2.62
CA PHE A 28 3.59 1.86 -3.18
C PHE A 28 3.24 3.25 -3.74
N ASN A 29 2.19 3.36 -4.54
CA ASN A 29 1.76 4.59 -5.23
C ASN A 29 0.23 4.75 -5.18
N ALA A 30 -0.28 5.88 -5.63
CA ALA A 30 -1.71 6.18 -5.62
C ALA A 30 -2.57 5.21 -6.45
N ALA A 31 -1.99 4.51 -7.42
CA ALA A 31 -2.66 3.50 -8.23
C ALA A 31 -2.61 2.09 -7.60
N HIS A 32 -1.96 1.92 -6.46
CA HIS A 32 -1.79 0.67 -5.71
C HIS A 32 -1.18 -0.47 -6.53
N THR A 33 -0.16 -0.17 -7.33
CA THR A 33 0.49 -1.23 -8.13
C THR A 33 1.23 -2.25 -7.28
N SER A 34 1.53 -1.93 -6.02
CA SER A 34 2.37 -2.74 -5.11
C SER A 34 3.70 -3.14 -5.74
N TYR A 35 4.18 -2.30 -6.65
CA TYR A 35 5.39 -2.52 -7.43
C TYR A 35 6.34 -1.32 -7.30
N ASN A 36 7.52 -1.58 -6.75
CA ASN A 36 8.63 -0.64 -6.76
C ASN A 36 9.49 -0.88 -8.00
N ASP A 37 9.23 -0.13 -9.06
CA ASP A 37 9.96 -0.17 -10.33
C ASP A 37 11.33 0.53 -10.29
N SER A 38 11.61 1.22 -9.19
CA SER A 38 12.88 1.94 -8.97
C SER A 38 13.90 1.10 -8.18
N GLU A 39 13.50 -0.05 -7.62
CA GLU A 39 14.42 -0.95 -6.93
C GLU A 39 15.38 -1.60 -7.94
N THR A 40 16.68 -1.53 -7.67
CA THR A 40 17.71 -2.05 -8.56
C THR A 40 18.79 -2.83 -7.83
N ILE A 41 18.76 -2.85 -6.49
CA ILE A 41 19.78 -3.48 -5.64
C ILE A 41 19.42 -4.93 -5.35
N LEU A 42 18.19 -5.16 -4.85
CA LEU A 42 17.68 -6.51 -4.62
C LEU A 42 17.19 -7.11 -5.94
N SER A 43 17.48 -8.39 -6.15
CA SER A 43 17.16 -9.11 -7.38
C SER A 43 17.00 -10.60 -7.10
N PRO A 44 16.46 -11.41 -8.02
CA PRO A 44 16.38 -12.86 -7.85
C PRO A 44 17.73 -13.55 -7.58
N SER A 45 18.84 -12.94 -8.00
CA SER A 45 20.18 -13.52 -7.83
C SER A 45 20.80 -13.27 -6.46
N ASN A 46 20.29 -12.33 -5.66
CA ASN A 46 20.92 -11.95 -4.39
C ASN A 46 19.99 -11.89 -3.18
N VAL A 47 18.68 -11.90 -3.38
CA VAL A 47 17.71 -11.72 -2.30
C VAL A 47 17.78 -12.81 -1.23
N SER A 48 18.22 -14.01 -1.56
CA SER A 48 18.45 -15.09 -0.58
C SER A 48 19.61 -14.82 0.40
N HIS A 49 20.39 -13.77 0.18
CA HIS A 49 21.52 -13.38 1.06
C HIS A 49 21.15 -12.23 2.01
N LEU A 50 19.89 -11.84 2.07
CA LEU A 50 19.44 -10.82 3.00
C LEU A 50 19.74 -11.19 4.45
N THR A 51 20.21 -10.23 5.22
CA THR A 51 20.52 -10.34 6.64
C THR A 51 19.85 -9.24 7.42
N LEU A 52 19.60 -9.49 8.70
CA LEU A 52 19.01 -8.47 9.58
C LEU A 52 19.93 -7.25 9.67
N LEU A 53 19.41 -6.08 9.32
CA LEU A 53 20.09 -4.80 9.50
C LEU A 53 19.84 -4.25 10.90
N TRP A 54 18.57 -4.19 11.30
CA TRP A 54 18.15 -3.72 12.62
C TRP A 54 16.73 -4.21 12.96
N THR A 55 16.46 -4.19 14.26
CA THR A 55 15.13 -4.39 14.87
C THR A 55 14.77 -3.16 15.66
N SER A 56 13.54 -2.69 15.57
CA SER A 56 13.06 -1.55 16.36
C SER A 56 12.75 -1.95 17.81
N ASP A 57 12.51 -0.94 18.67
CA ASP A 57 11.83 -1.15 19.96
C ASP A 57 10.45 -1.80 19.73
N THR A 58 9.99 -2.53 20.74
CA THR A 58 8.68 -3.20 20.70
C THR A 58 7.52 -2.23 20.91
N PHE A 59 6.37 -2.57 20.33
CA PHE A 59 5.09 -1.85 20.47
C PHE A 59 4.11 -2.69 21.30
N ASN A 60 3.09 -2.04 21.87
CA ASN A 60 2.12 -2.73 22.73
C ASN A 60 1.01 -3.46 21.95
N ALA A 61 0.81 -3.10 20.68
CA ALA A 61 -0.18 -3.71 19.79
C ALA A 61 0.40 -3.86 18.39
N GLN A 62 -0.32 -4.54 17.53
CA GLN A 62 0.09 -4.78 16.15
C GLN A 62 0.44 -3.49 15.43
N ALA A 63 1.52 -3.57 14.67
CA ALA A 63 1.99 -2.48 13.84
C ALA A 63 1.35 -2.58 12.44
N THR A 64 1.05 -1.43 11.86
CA THR A 64 0.70 -1.33 10.44
C THR A 64 1.91 -1.62 9.56
N ALA A 65 1.69 -1.86 8.27
CA ALA A 65 2.78 -1.82 7.30
C ALA A 65 3.55 -0.49 7.45
N PRO A 66 4.89 -0.53 7.32
CA PRO A 66 5.70 0.68 7.39
C PRO A 66 5.46 1.60 6.19
N THR A 67 5.79 2.87 6.37
CA THR A 67 5.82 3.88 5.31
C THR A 67 7.13 4.63 5.35
N LEU A 68 7.72 4.89 4.20
CA LEU A 68 9.04 5.51 4.13
C LEU A 68 8.97 6.99 3.86
N GLY A 69 9.72 7.76 4.65
CA GLY A 69 10.12 9.11 4.34
C GLY A 69 11.62 9.17 4.02
N PRO A 70 12.18 10.35 3.71
CA PRO A 70 13.57 10.47 3.25
C PRO A 70 14.65 9.93 4.20
N THR A 71 14.38 9.86 5.50
CA THR A 71 15.33 9.41 6.53
C THR A 71 14.66 8.68 7.68
N SER A 72 13.38 8.36 7.52
CA SER A 72 12.56 7.79 8.58
C SER A 72 11.66 6.69 8.06
N VAL A 73 11.46 5.68 8.87
CA VAL A 73 10.41 4.68 8.74
C VAL A 73 9.28 5.08 9.68
N PHE A 74 8.08 5.24 9.15
CA PHE A 74 6.89 5.56 9.92
C PHE A 74 6.03 4.32 10.08
N VAL A 75 5.50 4.14 11.27
CA VAL A 75 4.61 3.02 11.60
C VAL A 75 3.58 3.47 12.62
N ALA A 76 2.39 2.95 12.49
CA ALA A 76 1.32 3.19 13.43
C ALA A 76 0.97 1.91 14.20
N SER A 77 0.63 2.05 15.47
CA SER A 77 0.28 0.95 16.37
C SER A 77 -0.32 1.51 17.65
N ASP A 78 -1.35 0.87 18.19
CA ASP A 78 -1.90 1.20 19.51
C ASP A 78 -2.29 2.69 19.65
N GLY A 79 -3.00 3.23 18.67
CA GLY A 79 -3.39 4.65 18.65
C GLY A 79 -2.19 5.62 18.64
N ARG A 80 -1.01 5.14 18.25
CA ARG A 80 0.22 5.94 18.19
C ARG A 80 0.89 5.86 16.85
N VAL A 81 1.49 6.96 16.47
CA VAL A 81 2.36 7.11 15.31
C VAL A 81 3.80 7.22 15.77
N ARG A 82 4.70 6.52 15.10
CA ARG A 82 6.12 6.47 15.43
C ARG A 82 6.97 6.78 14.21
N ALA A 83 8.04 7.52 14.42
CA ALA A 83 9.13 7.65 13.45
C ALA A 83 10.38 6.94 13.98
N LEU A 84 10.92 6.09 13.16
CA LEU A 84 12.16 5.37 13.39
C LEU A 84 13.24 5.91 12.46
N LYS A 85 14.50 5.87 12.85
CA LYS A 85 15.61 6.16 11.96
C LYS A 85 15.74 5.01 10.94
N GLU A 86 15.76 5.34 9.67
CA GLU A 86 15.84 4.37 8.59
C GLU A 86 17.04 3.43 8.70
N ASN A 87 18.19 3.94 9.14
CA ASN A 87 19.45 3.21 9.19
C ASN A 87 19.69 2.39 10.47
N SER A 88 18.82 2.46 11.47
CA SER A 88 19.08 1.85 12.78
C SER A 88 17.85 1.43 13.57
N GLY A 89 16.65 1.66 13.08
CA GLY A 89 15.40 1.37 13.79
C GLY A 89 15.18 2.16 15.09
N VAL A 90 16.14 3.00 15.49
CA VAL A 90 16.03 3.78 16.72
C VAL A 90 14.92 4.81 16.60
N ARG A 91 14.03 4.83 17.58
CA ARG A 91 12.90 5.77 17.63
C ARG A 91 13.36 7.21 17.66
N ARG A 92 12.85 8.03 16.74
CA ARG A 92 13.02 9.50 16.73
C ARG A 92 11.98 10.17 17.63
N TRP A 93 10.73 9.82 17.44
CA TRP A 93 9.60 10.33 18.21
C TRP A 93 8.43 9.35 18.20
N VAL A 94 7.48 9.55 19.12
CA VAL A 94 6.18 8.89 19.19
C VAL A 94 5.12 9.92 19.55
N ARG A 95 3.95 9.84 18.93
CA ARG A 95 2.78 10.68 19.22
C ARG A 95 1.52 9.83 19.29
N LEU A 96 0.54 10.28 20.06
CA LEU A 96 -0.81 9.77 19.93
C LEU A 96 -1.37 10.17 18.55
N SER A 97 -2.20 9.34 17.96
CA SER A 97 -3.10 9.76 16.88
C SER A 97 -4.10 10.76 17.46
N CYS A 98 -4.92 11.36 16.63
CA CYS A 98 -5.79 12.44 17.06
C CYS A 98 -6.75 12.01 18.16
N SER A 99 -7.48 10.93 17.96
CA SER A 99 -8.36 10.35 18.99
C SER A 99 -7.61 9.46 19.99
N GLY A 100 -6.43 8.96 19.64
CA GLY A 100 -5.71 7.95 20.40
C GLY A 100 -6.27 6.53 20.24
N GLU A 101 -7.20 6.33 19.31
CA GLU A 101 -7.77 5.03 18.98
C GLU A 101 -7.02 4.37 17.81
N GLY A 102 -7.38 3.14 17.46
CA GLY A 102 -6.70 2.32 16.45
C GLY A 102 -6.26 3.13 15.23
N THR A 103 -5.12 2.79 14.65
CA THR A 103 -4.53 3.56 13.54
C THR A 103 -4.42 2.69 12.29
N VAL A 104 -4.48 3.34 11.12
CA VAL A 104 -4.21 2.73 9.83
C VAL A 104 -2.79 3.02 9.34
N GLN A 105 -2.34 2.34 8.30
CA GLN A 105 -1.01 2.58 7.71
C GLN A 105 -0.86 4.07 7.35
N PRO A 106 0.22 4.73 7.78
CA PRO A 106 0.48 6.12 7.42
C PRO A 106 0.75 6.32 5.93
N ALA A 107 0.52 7.54 5.44
CA ALA A 107 1.00 7.97 4.13
C ALA A 107 1.95 9.17 4.28
N PHE A 108 3.04 9.19 3.50
CA PHE A 108 4.00 10.29 3.46
C PHE A 108 3.89 11.03 2.12
N SER A 109 3.56 12.31 2.17
CA SER A 109 3.40 13.13 0.97
C SER A 109 3.87 14.56 1.21
N ARG A 110 4.71 15.09 0.31
CA ARG A 110 5.13 16.51 0.29
C ARG A 110 5.56 17.08 1.64
N GLY A 111 6.27 16.26 2.45
CA GLY A 111 6.74 16.68 3.75
C GLY A 111 5.69 16.61 4.87
N LEU A 112 4.57 15.96 4.63
CA LEU A 112 3.55 15.66 5.62
C LEU A 112 3.47 14.16 5.87
N LEU A 113 3.21 13.78 7.11
CA LEU A 113 2.82 12.43 7.49
C LEU A 113 1.33 12.44 7.81
N LEU A 114 0.55 11.71 7.01
CA LEU A 114 -0.91 11.64 7.12
C LEU A 114 -1.30 10.33 7.78
N VAL A 115 -2.17 10.38 8.78
CA VAL A 115 -2.57 9.21 9.58
C VAL A 115 -4.06 9.31 9.89
N GLY A 116 -4.79 8.27 9.52
CA GLY A 116 -6.17 8.07 9.95
C GLY A 116 -6.24 7.20 11.20
N ASP A 117 -7.32 7.32 11.96
CA ASP A 117 -7.53 6.51 13.15
C ASP A 117 -8.97 5.97 13.33
N GLY A 118 -9.11 5.07 14.29
CA GLY A 118 -10.38 4.39 14.58
C GLY A 118 -11.46 5.29 15.15
N GLY A 119 -11.09 6.45 15.69
CA GLY A 119 -12.04 7.46 16.16
C GLY A 119 -12.68 8.28 15.05
N GLY A 120 -12.16 8.17 13.82
CA GLY A 120 -12.65 8.88 12.65
C GLY A 120 -11.84 10.12 12.31
N ASP A 121 -10.72 10.31 12.96
CA ASP A 121 -9.84 11.46 12.75
C ASP A 121 -8.80 11.18 11.66
N LEU A 122 -8.62 12.14 10.76
CA LEU A 122 -7.46 12.23 9.89
C LEU A 122 -6.57 13.37 10.37
N ALA A 123 -5.29 13.11 10.54
CA ALA A 123 -4.34 14.11 11.00
C ALA A 123 -3.09 14.18 10.13
N ALA A 124 -2.49 15.37 10.05
CA ALA A 124 -1.17 15.57 9.49
C ALA A 124 -0.16 15.93 10.57
N TYR A 125 1.02 15.36 10.45
CA TYR A 125 2.15 15.58 11.33
C TYR A 125 3.36 16.07 10.55
N ASP A 126 4.17 16.92 11.19
CA ASP A 126 5.53 17.17 10.75
C ASP A 126 6.36 15.88 10.91
N PRO A 127 6.91 15.32 9.84
CA PRO A 127 7.58 14.01 9.87
C PRO A 127 8.92 14.04 10.66
N ALA A 128 9.54 15.21 10.83
CA ALA A 128 10.81 15.34 11.54
C ALA A 128 10.62 15.42 13.06
N THR A 129 9.57 16.09 13.51
CA THR A 129 9.32 16.39 14.94
C THR A 129 8.15 15.62 15.54
N GLY A 130 7.23 15.14 14.68
CA GLY A 130 5.96 14.57 15.10
C GLY A 130 4.98 15.62 15.64
N GLU A 131 5.20 16.92 15.38
CA GLU A 131 4.22 17.95 15.70
C GLU A 131 2.97 17.75 14.86
N GLN A 132 1.79 17.75 15.51
CA GLN A 132 0.51 17.69 14.81
C GLN A 132 0.22 19.05 14.19
N LEU A 133 0.08 19.08 12.85
CA LEU A 133 -0.15 20.31 12.10
C LEU A 133 -1.64 20.63 12.01
N TRP A 134 -2.45 19.61 11.78
CA TRP A 134 -3.91 19.68 11.81
C TRP A 134 -4.50 18.31 12.13
N CYS A 135 -5.76 18.31 12.56
CA CYS A 135 -6.59 17.13 12.77
C CYS A 135 -8.02 17.50 12.42
N ASP A 136 -8.70 16.66 11.68
CA ASP A 136 -10.08 16.83 11.27
C ASP A 136 -10.89 15.56 11.54
N ASP A 137 -12.06 15.72 12.17
CA ASP A 137 -13.00 14.64 12.50
C ASP A 137 -13.89 14.37 11.28
N GLU A 138 -13.71 13.20 10.67
CA GLU A 138 -14.45 12.79 9.47
C GLU A 138 -15.72 11.97 9.76
N SER A 139 -16.13 11.87 11.01
CA SER A 139 -17.39 11.23 11.43
C SER A 139 -17.52 9.78 11.01
N GLY A 140 -16.87 8.88 11.71
CA GLY A 140 -16.89 7.44 11.44
C GLY A 140 -15.48 6.90 11.36
N SER A 141 -15.29 5.68 11.81
CA SER A 141 -13.96 5.06 11.87
C SER A 141 -13.27 5.06 10.50
N ILE A 142 -12.08 5.65 10.40
CA ILE A 142 -11.26 5.51 9.20
C ILE A 142 -10.71 4.10 9.16
N THR A 143 -11.13 3.35 8.15
CA THR A 143 -10.79 1.92 7.99
C THR A 143 -9.72 1.70 6.93
N SER A 144 -9.46 2.69 6.09
CA SER A 144 -8.51 2.62 4.98
C SER A 144 -7.22 3.39 5.27
N ALA A 145 -6.11 2.94 4.68
CA ALA A 145 -4.90 3.77 4.61
C ALA A 145 -5.19 5.04 3.78
N PRO A 146 -4.61 6.20 4.12
CA PRO A 146 -4.71 7.38 3.28
C PRO A 146 -4.03 7.16 1.92
N ALA A 147 -4.75 7.36 0.83
CA ALA A 147 -4.19 7.41 -0.52
C ALA A 147 -3.93 8.87 -0.90
N VAL A 148 -2.74 9.18 -1.34
CA VAL A 148 -2.31 10.57 -1.54
C VAL A 148 -1.94 10.86 -2.99
N THR A 149 -2.33 12.04 -3.44
CA THR A 149 -1.87 12.67 -4.68
C THR A 149 -1.18 14.00 -4.35
N ASP A 150 -0.95 14.84 -5.33
CA ASP A 150 -0.18 16.08 -5.17
C ASP A 150 -0.66 17.02 -4.06
N ASP A 151 -1.95 17.18 -3.87
CA ASP A 151 -2.54 18.13 -2.92
C ASP A 151 -3.74 17.57 -2.14
N THR A 152 -4.10 16.33 -2.41
CA THR A 152 -5.31 15.71 -1.87
C THR A 152 -5.01 14.37 -1.24
N VAL A 153 -5.60 14.12 -0.09
CA VAL A 153 -5.67 12.80 0.54
C VAL A 153 -7.08 12.25 0.41
N TYR A 154 -7.18 10.96 0.11
CA TYR A 154 -8.44 10.22 -0.03
C TYR A 154 -8.48 9.11 1.00
N ILE A 155 -9.63 8.99 1.66
CA ILE A 155 -9.89 7.96 2.68
C ILE A 155 -11.28 7.36 2.48
N THR A 156 -11.52 6.23 3.12
CA THR A 156 -12.85 5.69 3.38
C THR A 156 -13.07 5.53 4.87
N ASN A 157 -14.30 5.75 5.33
CA ASN A 157 -14.69 5.69 6.75
C ASN A 157 -15.77 4.64 7.05
N GLY A 158 -15.86 3.59 6.23
CA GLY A 158 -16.87 2.54 6.36
C GLY A 158 -18.23 2.89 5.74
N GLY A 159 -18.47 4.14 5.37
CA GLY A 159 -19.68 4.62 4.69
C GLY A 159 -19.37 5.41 3.45
N ASP A 160 -18.46 6.33 3.57
CA ASP A 160 -18.15 7.36 2.57
C ASP A 160 -16.74 7.21 2.00
N ALA A 161 -16.55 7.74 0.79
CA ALA A 161 -15.24 8.12 0.27
C ALA A 161 -15.11 9.64 0.36
N ILE A 162 -13.98 10.10 0.91
CA ILE A 162 -13.77 11.50 1.26
C ILE A 162 -12.45 11.98 0.66
N ALA A 163 -12.47 13.17 0.05
CA ALA A 163 -11.28 13.88 -0.39
C ALA A 163 -11.04 15.11 0.46
N ILE A 164 -9.80 15.27 0.92
CA ILE A 164 -9.39 16.28 1.87
C ILE A 164 -8.14 16.97 1.34
N ASP A 165 -8.06 18.30 1.49
CA ASP A 165 -6.85 19.05 1.22
C ASP A 165 -5.75 18.64 2.22
N GLN A 166 -4.65 18.07 1.75
CA GLN A 166 -3.64 17.50 2.63
C GLN A 166 -2.88 18.53 3.47
N PHE A 167 -2.89 19.81 3.06
CA PHE A 167 -2.17 20.88 3.77
C PHE A 167 -3.01 21.54 4.87
N THR A 168 -4.33 21.57 4.68
CA THR A 168 -5.25 22.29 5.56
C THR A 168 -6.21 21.41 6.35
N GLY A 169 -6.35 20.13 5.98
CA GLY A 169 -7.37 19.24 6.53
C GLY A 169 -8.77 19.52 6.02
N THR A 170 -8.95 20.50 5.11
CA THR A 170 -10.28 20.91 4.66
C THR A 170 -10.86 19.90 3.69
N ARG A 171 -12.08 19.42 3.97
CA ARG A 171 -12.82 18.50 3.10
C ARG A 171 -13.14 19.16 1.76
N ARG A 172 -12.79 18.52 0.66
CA ARG A 172 -13.06 18.95 -0.71
C ARG A 172 -14.39 18.42 -1.23
N TRP A 173 -14.62 17.12 -1.01
CA TRP A 173 -15.88 16.46 -1.36
C TRP A 173 -16.08 15.16 -0.56
N THR A 174 -17.32 14.70 -0.54
CA THR A 174 -17.72 13.41 0.01
C THR A 174 -18.61 12.68 -1.00
N PHE A 175 -18.38 11.38 -1.17
CA PHE A 175 -19.24 10.48 -1.94
C PHE A 175 -19.80 9.41 -1.01
N THR A 176 -21.14 9.35 -0.92
CA THR A 176 -21.90 8.34 -0.17
C THR A 176 -22.62 7.42 -1.16
N PRO A 177 -22.37 6.09 -1.17
CA PRO A 177 -23.15 5.15 -1.98
C PRO A 177 -24.61 5.14 -1.56
N THR A 178 -25.54 5.22 -2.54
CA THR A 178 -26.97 5.26 -2.26
C THR A 178 -27.59 3.92 -1.90
N ASP A 179 -26.84 2.82 -2.04
CA ASP A 179 -27.26 1.45 -1.79
C ASP A 179 -26.65 0.85 -0.51
N PHE A 180 -26.13 1.70 0.37
CA PHE A 180 -25.51 1.31 1.63
C PHE A 180 -24.34 0.32 1.48
N SER A 181 -23.64 0.29 0.35
CA SER A 181 -22.39 -0.48 0.20
C SER A 181 -21.32 0.15 1.09
N PRO A 182 -20.84 -0.55 2.13
CA PRO A 182 -19.80 0.01 3.00
C PRO A 182 -18.50 0.16 2.20
N LEU A 183 -17.90 1.34 2.22
CA LEU A 183 -16.59 1.61 1.63
C LEU A 183 -15.53 1.46 2.71
N THR A 184 -14.79 0.37 2.67
CA THR A 184 -13.80 0.01 3.73
C THR A 184 -12.39 -0.05 3.22
N GLU A 185 -12.23 -0.24 1.91
CA GLU A 185 -10.94 -0.46 1.29
C GLU A 185 -10.23 0.85 0.92
N THR A 186 -8.92 0.81 0.84
CA THR A 186 -8.11 1.98 0.46
C THR A 186 -8.44 2.43 -0.97
N PRO A 187 -8.76 3.72 -1.19
CA PRO A 187 -9.02 4.26 -2.52
C PRO A 187 -7.77 4.24 -3.40
N ALA A 188 -7.90 3.86 -4.67
CA ALA A 188 -6.82 3.99 -5.65
C ALA A 188 -7.10 5.09 -6.67
N ILE A 189 -6.07 5.84 -7.05
CA ILE A 189 -6.21 7.02 -7.90
C ILE A 189 -5.33 6.90 -9.15
N ALA A 190 -5.93 7.08 -10.31
CA ALA A 190 -5.21 7.13 -11.57
C ALA A 190 -5.94 8.03 -12.59
N ASN A 191 -5.20 8.81 -13.35
CA ASN A 191 -5.68 9.60 -14.50
C ASN A 191 -6.90 10.49 -14.18
N GLY A 192 -6.94 11.12 -13.01
CA GLY A 192 -8.05 12.01 -12.62
C GLY A 192 -9.30 11.28 -12.11
N VAL A 193 -9.20 9.99 -11.81
CA VAL A 193 -10.30 9.16 -11.32
C VAL A 193 -9.91 8.50 -10.00
N VAL A 194 -10.82 8.52 -9.03
CA VAL A 194 -10.72 7.80 -7.75
C VAL A 194 -11.56 6.53 -7.86
N TYR A 195 -10.93 5.39 -7.63
CA TYR A 195 -11.60 4.09 -7.61
C TYR A 195 -11.77 3.63 -6.18
N VAL A 196 -12.97 3.26 -5.81
CA VAL A 196 -13.30 2.72 -4.49
C VAL A 196 -14.13 1.44 -4.62
N THR A 197 -13.96 0.56 -3.68
CA THR A 197 -14.69 -0.69 -3.61
C THR A 197 -15.52 -0.75 -2.34
N GLY A 198 -16.69 -1.39 -2.44
CA GLY A 198 -17.56 -1.56 -1.28
C GLY A 198 -18.71 -2.51 -1.54
N GLY A 199 -18.99 -3.38 -0.59
CA GLY A 199 -19.93 -4.48 -0.78
C GLY A 199 -19.50 -5.37 -1.94
N SER A 200 -20.28 -5.43 -3.01
CA SER A 200 -19.94 -6.14 -4.25
C SER A 200 -19.76 -5.17 -5.42
N ALA A 201 -19.46 -3.90 -5.19
CA ALA A 201 -19.40 -2.89 -6.23
C ALA A 201 -18.04 -2.20 -6.31
N VAL A 202 -17.64 -1.88 -7.52
CA VAL A 202 -16.54 -0.98 -7.85
C VAL A 202 -17.14 0.34 -8.34
N PHE A 203 -16.64 1.44 -7.82
CA PHE A 203 -17.07 2.79 -8.21
C PHE A 203 -15.87 3.53 -8.79
N ALA A 204 -16.10 4.30 -9.84
CA ALA A 204 -15.18 5.31 -10.33
C ALA A 204 -15.77 6.70 -10.10
N LEU A 205 -15.02 7.56 -9.47
CA LEU A 205 -15.41 8.91 -9.11
C LEU A 205 -14.48 9.91 -9.80
N ASP A 206 -15.02 11.02 -10.25
CA ASP A 206 -14.22 12.14 -10.73
C ASP A 206 -13.36 12.68 -9.58
N GLN A 207 -12.07 12.75 -9.79
CA GLN A 207 -11.09 13.09 -8.74
C GLN A 207 -11.32 14.49 -8.16
N ALA A 208 -11.75 15.46 -8.98
CA ALA A 208 -11.92 16.84 -8.56
C ALA A 208 -13.22 17.09 -7.82
N THR A 209 -14.29 16.35 -8.16
CA THR A 209 -15.65 16.64 -7.71
C THR A 209 -16.30 15.55 -6.85
N GLY A 210 -15.76 14.34 -6.86
CA GLY A 210 -16.36 13.16 -6.20
C GLY A 210 -17.61 12.63 -6.93
N HIS A 211 -18.00 13.20 -8.06
CA HIS A 211 -19.14 12.71 -8.82
C HIS A 211 -18.85 11.34 -9.41
N ARG A 212 -19.81 10.42 -9.26
CA ARG A 212 -19.70 9.08 -9.81
C ARG A 212 -19.70 9.11 -11.33
N ILE A 213 -18.61 8.59 -11.95
CA ILE A 213 -18.48 8.39 -13.40
C ILE A 213 -19.20 7.11 -13.80
N TRP A 214 -18.85 6.00 -13.14
CA TRP A 214 -19.49 4.71 -13.34
C TRP A 214 -19.53 3.88 -12.05
N ARG A 215 -20.35 2.85 -12.07
CA ARG A 215 -20.42 1.78 -11.06
C ARG A 215 -20.57 0.45 -11.77
N HIS A 216 -19.85 -0.55 -11.29
CA HIS A 216 -20.00 -1.93 -11.72
C HIS A 216 -20.26 -2.84 -10.52
N ASN A 217 -21.31 -3.66 -10.60
CA ASN A 217 -21.57 -4.68 -9.59
C ASN A 217 -20.86 -5.96 -10.01
N LEU A 218 -19.99 -6.47 -9.17
CA LEU A 218 -19.41 -7.79 -9.28
C LEU A 218 -20.40 -8.84 -8.74
N GLU A 219 -19.97 -10.08 -8.68
CA GLU A 219 -20.84 -11.15 -8.19
C GLU A 219 -21.25 -10.92 -6.73
N PRO A 220 -22.51 -11.25 -6.34
CA PRO A 220 -22.97 -11.09 -4.97
C PRO A 220 -22.10 -11.91 -4.01
N GLN A 221 -21.91 -11.39 -2.79
CA GLN A 221 -21.12 -11.96 -1.70
C GLN A 221 -19.59 -11.94 -1.91
N ALA A 222 -19.10 -11.15 -2.84
CA ALA A 222 -17.67 -10.89 -2.91
C ALA A 222 -17.26 -9.93 -1.79
N ASN A 223 -16.36 -10.37 -0.90
CA ASN A 223 -15.51 -9.43 -0.20
C ASN A 223 -14.51 -8.92 -1.25
N ILE A 224 -14.66 -7.67 -1.65
CA ILE A 224 -13.85 -7.11 -2.72
C ILE A 224 -12.64 -6.44 -2.11
N SER A 225 -11.46 -6.75 -2.61
CA SER A 225 -10.20 -6.11 -2.20
C SER A 225 -10.14 -4.64 -2.59
N ALA A 226 -9.14 -3.93 -2.07
CA ALA A 226 -8.77 -2.62 -2.61
C ALA A 226 -8.47 -2.72 -4.11
N PRO A 227 -8.81 -1.70 -4.91
CA PRO A 227 -8.52 -1.70 -6.34
C PRO A 227 -7.05 -1.39 -6.61
N SER A 228 -6.51 -1.97 -7.69
CA SER A 228 -5.19 -1.64 -8.23
C SER A 228 -5.32 -1.26 -9.69
N ILE A 229 -4.62 -0.23 -10.14
CA ILE A 229 -4.78 0.31 -11.50
C ILE A 229 -3.46 0.29 -12.26
N ALA A 230 -3.49 -0.29 -13.45
CA ALA A 230 -2.39 -0.21 -14.41
C ALA A 230 -2.91 -0.23 -15.85
N ASN A 231 -2.28 0.54 -16.72
CA ASN A 231 -2.54 0.55 -18.17
C ASN A 231 -4.03 0.72 -18.56
N GLY A 232 -4.80 1.51 -17.80
CA GLY A 232 -6.22 1.76 -18.05
C GLY A 232 -7.15 0.60 -17.66
N ILE A 233 -6.66 -0.32 -16.84
CA ILE A 233 -7.41 -1.44 -16.27
C ILE A 233 -7.44 -1.31 -14.75
N VAL A 234 -8.61 -1.55 -14.15
CA VAL A 234 -8.82 -1.67 -12.70
C VAL A 234 -8.89 -3.16 -12.37
N TYR A 235 -7.98 -3.61 -11.52
CA TYR A 235 -7.93 -4.99 -11.03
C TYR A 235 -8.48 -5.06 -9.61
N VAL A 236 -9.30 -6.05 -9.35
CA VAL A 236 -9.96 -6.26 -8.04
C VAL A 236 -10.04 -7.74 -7.74
N GLY A 237 -9.63 -8.13 -6.55
CA GLY A 237 -9.82 -9.47 -6.00
C GLY A 237 -11.18 -9.64 -5.34
N GLY A 238 -11.61 -10.88 -5.17
CA GLY A 238 -12.87 -11.25 -4.53
C GLY A 238 -13.16 -12.74 -4.72
N VAL A 239 -14.36 -13.13 -5.15
CA VAL A 239 -14.67 -14.52 -5.55
C VAL A 239 -14.05 -14.92 -6.89
N ALA A 240 -13.34 -14.02 -7.50
CA ALA A 240 -12.51 -14.16 -8.68
C ALA A 240 -11.54 -12.99 -8.75
N LEU A 241 -10.54 -13.08 -9.60
CA LEU A 241 -9.78 -11.92 -10.03
C LEU A 241 -10.49 -11.27 -11.21
N TYR A 242 -10.79 -9.98 -11.08
CA TYR A 242 -11.49 -9.19 -12.10
C TYR A 242 -10.56 -8.12 -12.68
N ALA A 243 -10.69 -7.88 -13.98
CA ALA A 243 -10.12 -6.74 -14.67
C ALA A 243 -11.24 -5.95 -15.36
N LEU A 244 -11.38 -4.69 -14.98
CA LEU A 244 -12.40 -3.79 -15.53
C LEU A 244 -11.73 -2.69 -16.34
N ASN A 245 -12.38 -2.25 -17.40
CA ASN A 245 -11.95 -1.07 -18.13
C ASN A 245 -12.10 0.17 -17.24
N ALA A 246 -11.03 0.94 -17.07
CA ALA A 246 -11.01 2.10 -16.19
C ALA A 246 -11.95 3.24 -16.63
N VAL A 247 -12.30 3.32 -17.94
CA VAL A 247 -13.12 4.40 -18.49
C VAL A 247 -14.62 4.19 -18.23
N ASP A 248 -15.11 2.96 -18.38
CA ASP A 248 -16.54 2.66 -18.36
C ASP A 248 -16.96 1.51 -17.42
N GLY A 249 -15.98 0.84 -16.78
CA GLY A 249 -16.20 -0.17 -15.77
C GLY A 249 -16.67 -1.54 -16.31
N HIS A 250 -16.70 -1.77 -17.63
CA HIS A 250 -17.05 -3.10 -18.10
C HIS A 250 -15.93 -4.11 -17.86
N ILE A 251 -16.29 -5.38 -17.65
CA ILE A 251 -15.32 -6.46 -17.42
C ILE A 251 -14.55 -6.73 -18.73
N VAL A 252 -13.23 -6.54 -18.68
CA VAL A 252 -12.32 -6.91 -19.78
C VAL A 252 -12.07 -8.41 -19.73
N TRP A 253 -11.75 -8.91 -18.55
CA TRP A 253 -11.64 -10.34 -18.28
C TRP A 253 -11.90 -10.63 -16.79
N ARG A 254 -12.18 -11.87 -16.49
CA ARG A 254 -12.20 -12.41 -15.13
C ARG A 254 -11.60 -13.81 -15.10
N ASN A 255 -10.97 -14.16 -14.00
CA ASN A 255 -10.41 -15.49 -13.80
C ASN A 255 -10.79 -16.02 -12.40
N ARG A 256 -11.27 -17.26 -12.35
CA ARG A 256 -11.69 -17.96 -11.13
C ARG A 256 -10.72 -19.05 -10.70
N SER A 257 -9.61 -19.25 -11.42
CA SER A 257 -8.68 -20.34 -11.09
C SER A 257 -7.95 -20.13 -9.76
N ALA A 258 -7.83 -18.90 -9.30
CA ALA A 258 -7.32 -18.60 -7.96
C ALA A 258 -8.33 -18.86 -6.83
N GLY A 259 -9.59 -19.25 -7.17
CA GLY A 259 -10.61 -19.54 -6.16
C GLY A 259 -11.26 -18.28 -5.60
N VAL A 260 -11.48 -18.26 -4.29
CA VAL A 260 -12.13 -17.15 -3.55
C VAL A 260 -11.16 -16.44 -2.61
N ASN A 261 -11.62 -15.33 -2.02
CA ASN A 261 -10.84 -14.47 -1.13
C ASN A 261 -9.52 -14.01 -1.76
N VAL A 262 -9.61 -13.59 -3.03
CA VAL A 262 -8.45 -13.09 -3.76
C VAL A 262 -8.03 -11.74 -3.17
N SER A 263 -6.76 -11.62 -2.81
CA SER A 263 -6.18 -10.42 -2.19
C SER A 263 -6.18 -9.20 -3.12
N THR A 264 -5.78 -8.05 -2.59
CA THR A 264 -5.46 -6.86 -3.42
C THR A 264 -4.37 -7.21 -4.43
N PRO A 265 -4.61 -7.00 -5.75
CA PRO A 265 -3.66 -7.38 -6.77
C PRO A 265 -2.41 -6.50 -6.77
N ALA A 266 -1.23 -7.11 -6.92
CA ALA A 266 0.00 -6.41 -7.29
C ALA A 266 0.22 -6.49 -8.81
N ILE A 267 0.61 -5.37 -9.42
CA ILE A 267 0.73 -5.27 -10.89
C ILE A 267 2.16 -4.89 -11.25
N ALA A 268 2.88 -5.81 -11.84
CA ALA A 268 4.25 -5.58 -12.28
C ALA A 268 4.56 -6.33 -13.59
N GLU A 269 5.33 -5.71 -14.46
CA GLU A 269 5.91 -6.35 -15.66
C GLU A 269 4.89 -7.08 -16.57
N GLY A 270 3.68 -6.51 -16.68
CA GLY A 270 2.60 -7.11 -17.47
C GLY A 270 1.91 -8.32 -16.84
N ARG A 271 2.12 -8.53 -15.54
CA ARG A 271 1.53 -9.59 -14.74
C ARG A 271 0.70 -9.03 -13.59
N VAL A 272 -0.27 -9.82 -13.16
CA VAL A 272 -1.05 -9.60 -11.94
C VAL A 272 -0.72 -10.71 -10.96
N PHE A 273 -0.30 -10.34 -9.77
CA PHE A 273 0.01 -11.27 -8.69
C PHE A 273 -1.02 -11.11 -7.58
N VAL A 274 -1.52 -12.23 -7.08
CA VAL A 274 -2.51 -12.25 -6.00
C VAL A 274 -2.26 -13.44 -5.08
N ASN A 275 -2.63 -13.27 -3.84
CA ASN A 275 -2.85 -14.36 -2.91
C ASN A 275 -4.29 -14.82 -3.00
N ALA A 276 -4.52 -16.11 -2.81
CA ALA A 276 -5.86 -16.67 -2.76
C ALA A 276 -5.91 -17.89 -1.81
N GLU A 277 -7.09 -18.08 -1.20
CA GLU A 277 -7.27 -19.06 -0.13
C GLU A 277 -7.81 -20.41 -0.60
N ASP A 278 -8.66 -20.47 -1.64
CA ASP A 278 -9.35 -21.68 -2.08
C ASP A 278 -9.15 -21.93 -3.58
N PRO A 279 -8.93 -23.17 -4.05
CA PRO A 279 -8.97 -24.43 -3.30
C PRO A 279 -7.69 -24.76 -2.51
N ASP A 280 -6.60 -24.09 -2.80
CA ASP A 280 -5.29 -24.29 -2.16
C ASP A 280 -4.63 -22.93 -1.96
N PHE A 281 -4.18 -22.64 -0.76
CA PHE A 281 -3.42 -21.44 -0.44
C PHE A 281 -2.24 -21.25 -1.37
N GLY A 282 -2.06 -20.06 -1.89
CA GLY A 282 -0.94 -19.85 -2.79
C GLY A 282 -0.86 -18.45 -3.39
N LEU A 283 0.32 -18.21 -3.90
CA LEU A 283 0.65 -17.05 -4.73
C LEU A 283 0.40 -17.40 -6.20
N TRP A 284 -0.41 -16.60 -6.87
CA TRP A 284 -0.85 -16.81 -8.23
C TRP A 284 -0.39 -15.67 -9.15
N ALA A 285 -0.04 -16.01 -10.37
CA ALA A 285 0.29 -15.03 -11.40
C ALA A 285 -0.58 -15.23 -12.65
N PHE A 286 -1.04 -14.10 -13.18
CA PHE A 286 -1.85 -14.01 -14.38
C PHE A 286 -1.28 -12.99 -15.35
N ASP A 287 -1.52 -13.19 -16.64
CA ASP A 287 -1.26 -12.18 -17.66
C ASP A 287 -2.22 -11.00 -17.48
N ALA A 288 -1.68 -9.80 -17.32
CA ALA A 288 -2.47 -8.62 -17.03
C ALA A 288 -3.42 -8.21 -18.17
N GLN A 289 -3.09 -8.54 -19.42
CA GLN A 289 -3.87 -8.14 -20.59
C GLN A 289 -5.12 -9.00 -20.79
N ASN A 290 -5.01 -10.31 -20.54
CA ASN A 290 -6.07 -11.27 -20.93
C ASN A 290 -6.51 -12.19 -19.78
N GLY A 291 -5.89 -12.10 -18.60
CA GLY A 291 -6.21 -12.92 -17.43
C GLY A 291 -5.78 -14.38 -17.55
N ALA A 292 -4.94 -14.74 -18.51
CA ALA A 292 -4.45 -16.11 -18.64
C ALA A 292 -3.61 -16.50 -17.44
N PHE A 293 -3.83 -17.69 -16.90
CA PHE A 293 -3.00 -18.23 -15.82
C PHE A 293 -1.56 -18.44 -16.33
N LEU A 294 -0.59 -17.97 -15.55
CA LEU A 294 0.83 -18.13 -15.87
C LEU A 294 1.49 -19.18 -14.99
N TRP A 295 1.40 -19.01 -13.67
CA TRP A 295 1.97 -19.95 -12.71
C TRP A 295 1.32 -19.78 -11.31
N ARG A 296 1.52 -20.78 -10.46
CA ARG A 296 1.16 -20.77 -9.03
C ARG A 296 2.35 -21.29 -8.22
N SER A 297 2.58 -20.69 -7.08
CA SER A 297 3.51 -21.17 -6.05
C SER A 297 2.74 -21.50 -4.78
N GLU A 298 3.10 -22.63 -4.16
CA GLU A 298 2.51 -23.03 -2.89
C GLU A 298 3.01 -22.11 -1.77
N MET A 299 2.11 -21.79 -0.85
CA MET A 299 2.40 -21.05 0.37
C MET A 299 2.15 -21.98 1.56
N PRO A 300 2.99 -21.96 2.61
CA PRO A 300 2.74 -22.71 3.83
C PRO A 300 1.64 -22.00 4.65
N GLY A 301 0.38 -22.38 4.44
CA GLY A 301 -0.79 -21.79 5.11
C GLY A 301 -1.41 -20.61 4.38
N GLU A 302 -2.31 -19.91 5.05
CA GLU A 302 -3.02 -18.75 4.50
C GLU A 302 -2.04 -17.61 4.26
N PRO A 303 -2.03 -16.98 3.07
CA PRO A 303 -1.26 -15.76 2.86
C PRO A 303 -1.94 -14.60 3.57
N GLU A 304 -1.23 -13.95 4.47
CA GLU A 304 -1.78 -12.90 5.33
C GLU A 304 -1.50 -11.47 4.85
N SER A 305 -0.72 -11.31 3.78
CA SER A 305 -0.28 -10.00 3.31
C SER A 305 -0.72 -9.66 1.89
N THR A 306 -0.66 -8.37 1.56
CA THR A 306 -0.69 -7.93 0.17
C THR A 306 0.69 -8.16 -0.44
N VAL A 307 0.71 -8.74 -1.61
CA VAL A 307 1.93 -9.04 -2.37
C VAL A 307 2.71 -7.77 -2.69
N THR A 308 4.01 -7.79 -2.50
CA THR A 308 4.93 -6.73 -2.91
C THR A 308 5.84 -7.22 -4.02
N VAL A 309 6.05 -6.41 -5.05
CA VAL A 309 6.98 -6.71 -6.14
C VAL A 309 8.06 -5.63 -6.24
N ALA A 310 9.30 -6.06 -6.40
CA ALA A 310 10.42 -5.15 -6.67
C ALA A 310 11.51 -5.87 -7.46
N ASN A 311 11.95 -5.29 -8.56
CA ASN A 311 13.05 -5.78 -9.41
C ASN A 311 13.02 -7.30 -9.68
N GLY A 312 11.85 -7.81 -10.11
CA GLY A 312 11.68 -9.23 -10.45
C GLY A 312 11.56 -10.17 -9.25
N VAL A 313 11.48 -9.66 -8.03
CA VAL A 313 11.24 -10.44 -6.80
C VAL A 313 9.87 -10.11 -6.24
N ILE A 314 9.15 -11.14 -5.83
CA ILE A 314 7.92 -11.04 -5.04
C ILE A 314 8.26 -11.31 -3.59
N TYR A 315 7.72 -10.49 -2.71
CA TYR A 315 7.81 -10.60 -1.26
C TYR A 315 6.41 -10.78 -0.69
N ASP A 316 6.24 -11.79 0.14
CA ASP A 316 4.95 -12.16 0.72
C ASP A 316 5.14 -12.78 2.11
N ILE A 317 4.17 -12.63 2.99
CA ILE A 317 4.21 -13.19 4.34
C ILE A 317 3.23 -14.36 4.42
N ALA A 318 3.74 -15.52 4.78
CA ALA A 318 2.96 -16.72 4.98
C ALA A 318 2.42 -16.82 6.43
N ASP A 319 1.40 -17.64 6.65
CA ASP A 319 0.76 -17.87 7.97
C ASP A 319 1.72 -18.46 9.02
N ASP A 320 2.74 -19.21 8.59
CA ASP A 320 3.82 -19.67 9.47
C ASP A 320 4.72 -18.52 9.96
N GLY A 321 4.53 -17.32 9.40
CA GLY A 321 5.19 -16.09 9.78
C GLY A 321 6.57 -15.92 9.17
N GLU A 322 6.87 -16.58 8.06
CA GLU A 322 8.08 -16.31 7.28
C GLU A 322 7.80 -15.30 6.16
N LEU A 323 8.74 -14.40 5.93
CA LEU A 323 8.78 -13.59 4.71
C LEU A 323 9.35 -14.45 3.59
N MET A 324 8.50 -14.81 2.65
CA MET A 324 8.85 -15.63 1.50
C MET A 324 9.20 -14.76 0.30
N MET A 325 10.15 -15.22 -0.50
CA MET A 325 10.60 -14.53 -1.71
C MET A 325 10.50 -15.46 -2.91
N PHE A 326 9.92 -14.95 -4.00
CA PHE A 326 9.73 -15.71 -5.25
C PHE A 326 10.21 -14.90 -6.45
N GLU A 327 10.64 -15.59 -7.50
CA GLU A 327 10.91 -14.97 -8.79
C GLU A 327 9.60 -14.58 -9.48
N ALA A 328 9.42 -13.32 -9.81
CA ALA A 328 8.18 -12.83 -10.41
C ALA A 328 7.88 -13.43 -11.80
N ALA A 329 8.90 -13.83 -12.54
CA ALA A 329 8.76 -14.38 -13.88
C ALA A 329 8.16 -15.78 -13.90
N LEU A 330 8.58 -16.67 -12.99
CA LEU A 330 8.30 -18.11 -13.03
C LEU A 330 7.68 -18.66 -11.72
N GLY A 331 7.58 -17.84 -10.66
CA GLY A 331 7.12 -18.29 -9.36
C GLY A 331 8.13 -19.16 -8.60
N ALA A 332 9.38 -19.21 -9.06
CA ALA A 332 10.40 -20.02 -8.40
C ALA A 332 10.69 -19.47 -6.98
N PHE A 333 10.68 -20.36 -5.99
CA PHE A 333 11.05 -19.99 -4.62
C PHE A 333 12.53 -19.61 -4.53
N LEU A 334 12.82 -18.43 -4.00
CA LEU A 334 14.18 -17.90 -3.88
C LEU A 334 14.75 -18.02 -2.46
N GLY A 335 13.88 -18.13 -1.46
CA GLY A 335 14.25 -18.23 -0.07
C GLY A 335 13.20 -17.66 0.86
N SER A 336 13.40 -17.81 2.15
CA SER A 336 12.58 -17.20 3.18
C SER A 336 13.45 -16.56 4.27
N LEU A 337 12.87 -15.61 4.99
CA LEU A 337 13.45 -15.00 6.17
C LEU A 337 12.50 -15.24 7.34
N ALA A 338 13.06 -15.76 8.43
CA ALA A 338 12.37 -15.85 9.70
C ALA A 338 12.74 -14.66 10.60
N ASP A 339 11.87 -14.33 11.52
CA ASP A 339 12.17 -13.39 12.59
C ASP A 339 13.41 -13.88 13.38
N PRO A 340 14.37 -13.01 13.69
CA PRO A 340 15.61 -13.38 14.38
C PRO A 340 15.39 -14.03 15.75
N ASP A 341 14.26 -13.75 16.41
CA ASP A 341 13.90 -14.34 17.70
C ASP A 341 13.04 -15.61 17.56
N GLY A 342 12.84 -16.09 16.32
CA GLY A 342 12.03 -17.27 15.99
C GLY A 342 10.52 -17.02 16.15
N LYS A 343 10.09 -15.77 16.07
CA LYS A 343 8.68 -15.40 16.12
C LYS A 343 8.13 -15.25 14.70
N PRO A 344 6.85 -15.53 14.48
CA PRO A 344 6.27 -15.33 13.17
C PRO A 344 6.20 -13.84 12.82
N PHE A 345 6.53 -13.47 11.58
CA PHE A 345 6.14 -12.21 10.97
C PHE A 345 4.63 -12.22 10.76
N ARG A 346 3.86 -12.17 11.82
CA ARG A 346 2.41 -12.12 11.71
C ARG A 346 1.95 -10.69 11.69
N SER A 347 1.17 -10.37 10.70
CA SER A 347 0.41 -9.15 10.64
C SER A 347 -1.06 -9.52 10.54
N VAL A 348 -1.79 -9.33 11.60
CA VAL A 348 -3.25 -9.32 11.53
C VAL A 348 -3.63 -8.03 10.79
N PHE A 349 -4.31 -8.14 9.66
CA PHE A 349 -4.74 -7.06 8.77
C PHE A 349 -3.71 -6.55 7.72
N GLY A 350 -3.04 -7.47 7.01
CA GLY A 350 -2.44 -7.14 5.72
C GLY A 350 -1.22 -6.24 5.76
N ALA A 351 -0.32 -6.41 6.77
CA ALA A 351 0.93 -5.69 6.73
C ALA A 351 1.77 -6.16 5.54
N GLN A 352 1.73 -5.35 4.53
CA GLN A 352 2.51 -5.51 3.33
C GLN A 352 4.00 -5.35 3.65
N PRO A 353 4.88 -6.29 3.25
CA PRO A 353 6.31 -6.02 3.24
C PRO A 353 6.60 -4.84 2.33
N ILE A 354 7.50 -3.95 2.70
CA ILE A 354 7.90 -2.86 1.83
C ILE A 354 9.36 -2.96 1.44
N VAL A 355 9.67 -2.64 0.19
CA VAL A 355 11.01 -2.79 -0.39
C VAL A 355 11.44 -1.48 -1.01
N ALA A 356 12.56 -0.94 -0.56
CA ALA A 356 13.16 0.25 -1.15
C ALA A 356 14.65 0.33 -0.85
N ASN A 357 15.42 0.82 -1.81
CA ASN A 357 16.84 1.11 -1.67
C ASN A 357 17.67 -0.08 -1.12
N GLY A 358 17.35 -1.29 -1.60
CA GLY A 358 18.05 -2.50 -1.18
C GLY A 358 17.70 -3.01 0.22
N THR A 359 16.62 -2.50 0.82
CA THR A 359 16.17 -2.89 2.17
C THR A 359 14.72 -3.36 2.13
N VAL A 360 14.45 -4.46 2.82
CA VAL A 360 13.10 -4.99 3.06
C VAL A 360 12.72 -4.65 4.50
N TYR A 361 11.57 -4.02 4.68
CA TYR A 361 11.01 -3.69 6.00
C TYR A 361 9.74 -4.51 6.21
N VAL A 362 9.65 -5.15 7.37
CA VAL A 362 8.51 -5.99 7.75
C VAL A 362 8.02 -5.55 9.13
N ALA A 363 6.74 -5.33 9.27
CA ALA A 363 6.11 -5.22 10.57
C ALA A 363 5.84 -6.63 11.10
N THR A 364 6.18 -6.85 12.35
CA THR A 364 6.06 -8.16 13.01
C THR A 364 5.15 -8.06 14.20
N GLY A 365 4.53 -9.15 14.58
CA GLY A 365 3.84 -9.29 15.83
C GLY A 365 2.49 -9.96 15.71
N ASP A 366 2.08 -10.58 16.80
CA ASP A 366 0.76 -11.11 17.03
C ASP A 366 0.16 -10.50 18.31
N PHE A 367 -1.04 -10.94 18.70
CA PHE A 367 -1.68 -10.48 19.94
C PHE A 367 -0.93 -10.90 21.22
N GLN A 368 0.09 -11.76 21.12
CA GLN A 368 0.82 -12.34 22.26
C GLN A 368 2.32 -12.03 22.24
N SER A 369 2.85 -11.56 21.11
CA SER A 369 4.28 -11.29 20.92
C SER A 369 4.55 -9.78 20.86
N PRO A 370 5.76 -9.33 21.22
CA PRO A 370 6.11 -7.93 21.04
C PRO A 370 6.13 -7.58 19.55
N ASN A 371 5.31 -6.60 19.20
CA ASN A 371 5.20 -6.05 17.87
C ASN A 371 6.36 -5.09 17.61
N ARG A 372 6.94 -5.12 16.41
CA ARG A 372 8.11 -4.30 16.03
C ARG A 372 8.23 -4.16 14.51
N VAL A 373 9.21 -3.44 14.06
CA VAL A 373 9.64 -3.42 12.66
C VAL A 373 11.04 -3.98 12.56
N ASP A 374 11.24 -4.91 11.64
CA ASP A 374 12.54 -5.45 11.27
C ASP A 374 12.92 -4.97 9.86
N ALA A 375 14.20 -4.69 9.66
CA ALA A 375 14.77 -4.33 8.38
C ALA A 375 15.87 -5.31 7.98
N PHE A 376 15.84 -5.75 6.74
CA PHE A 376 16.80 -6.70 6.15
C PHE A 376 17.46 -6.07 4.94
N HIS A 377 18.76 -6.30 4.78
CA HIS A 377 19.53 -5.82 3.64
C HIS A 377 20.61 -6.83 3.22
N LEU A 378 21.27 -6.59 2.10
CA LEU A 378 22.45 -7.36 1.71
C LEU A 378 23.61 -7.00 2.64
N PRO A 379 24.46 -7.99 3.01
CA PRO A 379 25.62 -7.79 3.89
C PRO A 379 26.69 -6.89 3.26
#